data_29ccc9bdd7efad36f83f6dc5f16024dc
#
_entry.id   29ccc9bdd7efad36f83f6dc5f16024dc
#
_cell.length_a   1.000
_cell.length_b   1.000
_cell.length_c   1.000
_cell.angle_alpha   90.00
_cell.angle_beta   90.00
_cell.angle_gamma   90.00
#
_symmetry.space_group_name_H-M   'P 1'
#
loop_
_entity.id
_entity.type
_entity.pdbx_description
1 polymer ?
#
loop_
_entity_poly.entity_id
_entity_poly.type
_entity_poly.pdbx_seq_one_letter_code
_entity_poly.pdbx_strand_id
1 'polypeptide(L)'
;MQKYLVEGRYTSDGLKGLAREGSSRRRADIARTIESAGGKMESLYFAFGDADFYIIYDAPDNISAAALSVAANQSGFVTSKVIVLLTTEDMDQAIKRPRL
;
A
#
# COMPACT_ATOMS: atom_id res chain seq x y z
N MET A 1 -10.38 -6.67 9.07
CA MET A 1 -9.27 -6.75 8.09
C MET A 1 -8.01 -6.14 8.69
N GLN A 2 -6.88 -6.49 8.15
CA GLN A 2 -5.59 -5.95 8.57
C GLN A 2 -5.29 -4.66 7.80
N LYS A 3 -4.68 -3.69 8.46
CA LYS A 3 -4.33 -2.40 7.85
C LYS A 3 -2.85 -2.34 7.49
N TYR A 4 -2.55 -1.70 6.36
CA TYR A 4 -1.19 -1.62 5.81
C TYR A 4 -0.88 -0.21 5.33
N LEU A 5 0.40 0.15 5.43
CA LEU A 5 0.96 1.37 4.84
C LEU A 5 1.93 0.98 3.74
N VAL A 6 1.74 1.55 2.56
CA VAL A 6 2.69 1.43 1.46
C VAL A 6 3.49 2.73 1.36
N GLU A 7 4.80 2.60 1.33
CA GLU A 7 5.71 3.69 0.97
C GLU A 7 6.28 3.34 -0.39
N GLY A 8 6.00 4.14 -1.40
CA GLY A 8 6.38 3.81 -2.76
C GLY A 8 7.17 4.89 -3.47
N ARG A 9 7.98 4.45 -4.42
CA ARG A 9 8.75 5.31 -5.30
C ARG A 9 8.48 4.89 -6.73
N TYR A 10 8.37 5.87 -7.62
CA TYR A 10 8.25 5.62 -9.06
C TYR A 10 9.63 5.42 -9.67
N THR A 11 9.71 4.43 -10.59
CA THR A 11 10.82 4.37 -11.53
C THR A 11 10.64 5.48 -12.57
N SER A 12 11.64 5.69 -13.42
CA SER A 12 11.50 6.63 -14.52
C SER A 12 10.28 6.33 -15.41
N ASP A 13 10.07 5.06 -15.75
CA ASP A 13 8.92 4.64 -16.55
C ASP A 13 7.60 4.82 -15.81
N GLY A 14 7.58 4.54 -14.52
CA GLY A 14 6.39 4.74 -13.69
C GLY A 14 5.99 6.21 -13.61
N LEU A 15 6.97 7.10 -13.45
CA LEU A 15 6.72 8.53 -13.41
C LEU A 15 6.21 9.06 -14.74
N LYS A 16 6.78 8.58 -15.86
CA LYS A 16 6.29 8.94 -17.20
C LYS A 16 4.83 8.51 -17.40
N GLY A 17 4.49 7.31 -16.92
CA GLY A 17 3.12 6.82 -16.97
C GLY A 17 2.17 7.67 -16.15
N LEU A 18 2.56 8.05 -14.94
CA LEU A 18 1.78 8.94 -14.08
C LEU A 18 1.53 10.29 -14.75
N ALA A 19 2.59 10.88 -15.31
CA ALA A 19 2.48 12.18 -15.99
C ALA A 19 1.53 12.13 -17.19
N ARG A 20 1.54 11.00 -17.93
CA ARG A 20 0.68 10.81 -19.10
C ARG A 20 -0.77 10.55 -18.72
N GLU A 21 -1.00 9.69 -17.73
CA GLU A 21 -2.35 9.23 -17.37
C GLU A 21 -3.06 10.18 -16.40
N GLY A 22 -2.31 10.83 -15.53
CA GLY A 22 -2.83 11.68 -14.47
C GLY A 22 -3.06 10.93 -13.16
N SER A 23 -3.08 11.69 -12.07
CA SER A 23 -3.15 11.14 -10.73
C SER A 23 -4.53 10.56 -10.39
N SER A 24 -5.61 11.13 -10.91
CA SER A 24 -6.97 10.63 -10.64
C SER A 24 -7.17 9.25 -11.23
N ARG A 25 -6.66 9.01 -12.42
CA ARG A 25 -6.72 7.70 -13.05
C ARG A 25 -5.86 6.68 -12.29
N ARG A 26 -4.67 7.10 -11.89
CA ARG A 26 -3.78 6.24 -11.09
C ARG A 26 -4.44 5.84 -9.77
N ARG A 27 -5.10 6.78 -9.11
CA ARG A 27 -5.85 6.49 -7.88
C ARG A 27 -6.92 5.42 -8.11
N ALA A 28 -7.70 5.55 -9.17
CA ALA A 28 -8.76 4.60 -9.48
C ALA A 28 -8.19 3.20 -9.77
N ASP A 29 -7.09 3.13 -10.52
CA ASP A 29 -6.44 1.85 -10.85
C ASP A 29 -5.89 1.16 -9.61
N ILE A 30 -5.27 1.91 -8.72
CA ILE A 30 -4.75 1.37 -7.45
C ILE A 30 -5.90 0.85 -6.58
N ALA A 31 -6.98 1.61 -6.46
CA ALA A 31 -8.14 1.20 -5.69
C ALA A 31 -8.73 -0.11 -6.22
N ARG A 32 -8.86 -0.25 -7.54
CA ARG A 32 -9.37 -1.49 -8.15
C ARG A 32 -8.44 -2.67 -7.90
N THR A 33 -7.14 -2.45 -7.97
CA THR A 33 -6.16 -3.50 -7.71
C THR A 33 -6.26 -4.02 -6.28
N ILE A 34 -6.39 -3.12 -5.32
CA ILE A 34 -6.57 -3.47 -3.90
C ILE A 34 -7.88 -4.23 -3.70
N GLU A 35 -8.97 -3.77 -4.33
CA GLU A 35 -10.27 -4.43 -4.26
C GLU A 35 -10.23 -5.85 -4.85
N SER A 36 -9.46 -6.06 -5.91
CA SER A 36 -9.30 -7.37 -6.52
C SER A 36 -8.66 -8.39 -5.58
N ALA A 37 -7.90 -7.93 -4.59
CA ALA A 37 -7.30 -8.77 -3.55
C ALA A 37 -8.18 -8.88 -2.30
N GLY A 38 -9.42 -8.41 -2.37
CA GLY A 38 -10.36 -8.44 -1.26
C GLY A 38 -10.20 -7.29 -0.26
N GLY A 39 -9.42 -6.29 -0.61
CA GLY A 39 -9.14 -5.17 0.26
C GLY A 39 -9.91 -3.90 -0.08
N LYS A 40 -9.55 -2.83 0.59
CA LYS A 40 -10.14 -1.51 0.39
C LYS A 40 -9.10 -0.43 0.65
N MET A 41 -8.95 0.48 -0.29
CA MET A 41 -8.07 1.63 -0.10
C MET A 41 -8.73 2.64 0.82
N GLU A 42 -8.00 3.06 1.86
CA GLU A 42 -8.46 4.10 2.77
C GLU A 42 -8.01 5.48 2.27
N SER A 43 -6.74 5.62 1.89
CA SER A 43 -6.19 6.90 1.45
C SER A 43 -4.98 6.70 0.55
N LEU A 44 -4.75 7.68 -0.30
CA LEU A 44 -3.57 7.79 -1.15
C LEU A 44 -3.15 9.25 -1.18
N TYR A 45 -1.86 9.48 -0.92
CA TYR A 45 -1.25 10.81 -1.02
C TYR A 45 0.04 10.70 -1.81
N PHE A 46 0.30 11.68 -2.65
CA PHE A 46 1.57 11.83 -3.34
C PHE A 46 2.50 12.72 -2.52
N ALA A 47 3.79 12.47 -2.65
CA ALA A 47 4.83 13.20 -1.94
C ALA A 47 6.03 13.40 -2.86
N PHE A 48 6.97 14.21 -2.44
CA PHE A 48 8.26 14.32 -3.13
C PHE A 48 9.34 14.52 -2.06
N GLY A 49 9.80 13.40 -1.56
CA GLY A 49 10.81 13.28 -0.52
C GLY A 49 11.46 11.92 -0.67
N ASP A 50 11.61 11.18 0.42
CA ASP A 50 12.13 9.83 0.37
C ASP A 50 11.20 8.87 -0.36
N ALA A 51 9.89 9.06 -0.23
CA ALA A 51 8.88 8.35 -0.99
C ALA A 51 8.14 9.31 -1.90
N ASP A 52 7.58 8.77 -2.98
CA ASP A 52 6.78 9.54 -3.95
C ASP A 52 5.28 9.42 -3.68
N PHE A 53 4.87 8.36 -2.98
CA PHE A 53 3.47 8.19 -2.60
C PHE A 53 3.34 7.33 -1.34
N TYR A 54 2.22 7.52 -0.67
CA TYR A 54 1.82 6.75 0.52
C TYR A 54 0.40 6.28 0.33
N ILE A 55 0.16 4.99 0.60
CA ILE A 55 -1.17 4.40 0.53
C ILE A 55 -1.47 3.74 1.86
N ILE A 56 -2.68 3.96 2.40
CA ILE A 56 -3.19 3.19 3.52
C ILE A 56 -4.36 2.37 2.99
N TYR A 57 -4.31 1.06 3.23
CA TYR A 57 -5.36 0.17 2.77
C TYR A 57 -5.59 -0.98 3.76
N ASP A 58 -6.76 -1.58 3.67
CA ASP A 58 -7.11 -2.79 4.40
C ASP A 58 -7.08 -3.98 3.44
N ALA A 59 -6.63 -5.12 3.94
CA ALA A 59 -6.66 -6.38 3.21
C ALA A 59 -7.00 -7.51 4.18
N PRO A 60 -7.49 -8.65 3.66
CA PRO A 60 -7.91 -9.75 4.54
C PRO A 60 -6.79 -10.31 5.40
N ASP A 61 -5.58 -10.39 4.87
CA ASP A 61 -4.45 -11.02 5.54
C ASP A 61 -3.12 -10.60 4.91
N ASN A 62 -2.03 -11.05 5.53
CA ASN A 62 -0.68 -10.74 5.06
C ASN A 62 -0.37 -11.37 3.70
N ILE A 63 -0.97 -12.50 3.38
CA ILE A 63 -0.73 -13.14 2.08
C ILE A 63 -1.28 -12.27 0.95
N SER A 64 -2.49 -11.72 1.12
CA SER A 64 -3.09 -10.80 0.15
C SER A 64 -2.24 -9.54 0.00
N ALA A 65 -1.76 -8.98 1.10
CA ALA A 65 -0.89 -7.80 1.07
C ALA A 65 0.45 -8.10 0.38
N ALA A 66 1.03 -9.27 0.65
CA ALA A 66 2.27 -9.69 -0.01
C ALA A 66 2.07 -9.86 -1.52
N ALA A 67 0.93 -10.42 -1.94
CA ALA A 67 0.60 -10.58 -3.35
C ALA A 67 0.54 -9.22 -4.06
N LEU A 68 -0.09 -8.22 -3.43
CA LEU A 68 -0.14 -6.86 -3.96
C LEU A 68 1.26 -6.26 -4.07
N SER A 69 2.11 -6.47 -3.06
CA SER A 69 3.48 -5.98 -3.04
C SER A 69 4.32 -6.61 -4.16
N VAL A 70 4.22 -7.92 -4.34
CA VAL A 70 4.93 -8.62 -5.41
C VAL A 70 4.51 -8.08 -6.77
N ALA A 71 3.20 -7.96 -7.01
CA ALA A 71 2.70 -7.44 -8.28
C ALA A 71 3.19 -6.02 -8.57
N ALA A 72 3.17 -5.15 -7.56
CA ALA A 72 3.62 -3.77 -7.71
C ALA A 72 5.12 -3.71 -8.04
N ASN A 73 5.94 -4.40 -7.27
CA ASN A 73 7.40 -4.36 -7.43
C ASN A 73 7.87 -5.10 -8.70
N GLN A 74 7.11 -6.08 -9.15
CA GLN A 74 7.40 -6.83 -10.37
C GLN A 74 7.07 -6.02 -11.64
N SER A 75 6.20 -5.01 -11.52
CA SER A 75 5.73 -4.25 -12.68
C SER A 75 6.83 -3.46 -13.38
N GLY A 76 7.89 -3.09 -12.69
CA GLY A 76 8.93 -2.21 -13.19
C GLY A 76 8.58 -0.72 -13.12
N PHE A 77 7.38 -0.37 -12.64
CA PHE A 77 6.91 1.02 -12.55
C PHE A 77 7.12 1.64 -11.18
N VAL A 78 7.18 0.81 -10.13
CA VAL A 78 7.37 1.28 -8.77
C VAL A 78 8.31 0.35 -8.00
N THR A 79 8.91 0.89 -6.95
CA THR A 79 9.48 0.11 -5.87
C THR A 79 8.73 0.51 -4.61
N SER A 80 8.39 -0.46 -3.77
CA SER A 80 7.57 -0.17 -2.60
C SER A 80 7.95 -1.04 -1.41
N LYS A 81 7.59 -0.53 -0.23
CA LYS A 81 7.69 -1.22 1.04
C LYS A 81 6.30 -1.24 1.66
N VAL A 82 5.95 -2.35 2.31
CA VAL A 82 4.66 -2.50 2.99
C VAL A 82 4.92 -2.67 4.48
N ILE A 83 4.22 -1.89 5.27
CA ILE A 83 4.33 -1.88 6.73
C ILE A 83 2.97 -2.30 7.27
N VAL A 84 2.96 -3.28 8.18
CA VAL A 84 1.74 -3.68 8.89
C VAL A 84 1.45 -2.63 9.95
N LEU A 85 0.24 -2.08 9.93
CA LEU A 85 -0.21 -1.10 10.91
C LEU A 85 -1.10 -1.78 11.95
N LEU A 86 -0.92 -1.40 13.19
CA LEU A 86 -1.75 -1.88 14.30
C LEU A 86 -2.64 -0.74 14.79
N THR A 87 -3.89 -1.07 15.09
CA THR A 87 -4.77 -0.13 15.77
C THR A 87 -4.36 -0.02 17.23
N THR A 88 -4.89 0.98 17.93
CA THR A 88 -4.67 1.09 19.38
C THR A 88 -5.25 -0.12 20.11
N GLU A 89 -6.36 -0.67 19.63
CA GLU A 89 -6.98 -1.88 20.17
C GLU A 89 -6.07 -3.10 19.98
N ASP A 90 -5.44 -3.23 18.81
CA ASP A 90 -4.47 -4.30 18.56
C ASP A 90 -3.29 -4.19 19.53
N MET A 91 -2.79 -2.98 19.73
CA MET A 91 -1.66 -2.75 20.64
C MET A 91 -2.04 -3.07 22.07
N ASP A 92 -3.25 -2.71 22.50
CA ASP A 92 -3.74 -3.04 23.83
C ASP A 92 -3.79 -4.55 24.05
N GLN A 93 -4.25 -5.30 23.05
CA GLN A 93 -4.27 -6.75 23.12
C GLN A 93 -2.83 -7.33 23.19
N ALA A 94 -1.91 -6.78 22.42
CA ALA A 94 -0.52 -7.21 22.43
C ALA A 94 0.13 -7.00 23.79
N ILE A 95 -0.14 -5.86 24.43
CA ILE A 95 0.39 -5.54 25.76
C ILE A 95 -0.10 -6.53 26.79
N LYS A 96 -1.33 -7.00 26.67
CA LYS A 96 -1.96 -7.93 27.62
C LYS A 96 -1.51 -9.38 27.42
N ARG A 97 -0.87 -9.71 26.29
CA ARG A 97 -0.44 -11.08 26.03
C ARG A 97 0.71 -11.47 26.95
N PRO A 98 0.75 -12.73 27.41
CA PRO A 98 1.88 -13.22 28.20
C PRO A 98 3.18 -13.09 27.43
N ARG A 99 4.25 -12.73 28.12
CA ARG A 99 5.59 -12.61 27.55
C ARG A 99 6.52 -13.56 28.28
N LEU A 100 7.43 -14.10 27.51
CA LEU A 100 8.46 -14.99 28.06
C LEU A 100 9.60 -14.18 28.68
#